data_c935106b6fea8c2f069d5cbe39f5b32c
#
_entry.id   c935106b6fea8c2f069d5cbe39f5b32c
#
_cell.length_a   1.000
_cell.length_b   1.000
_cell.length_c   1.000
_cell.angle_alpha   90.00
_cell.angle_beta   90.00
_cell.angle_gamma   90.00
#
_symmetry.space_group_name_H-M   'P 1'
#
loop_
_entity.id
_entity.type
_entity.pdbx_description
1 polymer ?
#
loop_
_entity_poly.entity_id
_entity_poly.type
_entity_poly.pdbx_seq_one_letter_code
_entity_poly.pdbx_strand_id
1 'polypeptide(L)'
;MVKKSEGSILISPYGGKLVDQAARGEDRLRLLEAALRLPLVKISSRYLCDLELLATGAFSPLDRFMGKADYERVLTEMRLMDGTLFPIPITLKIDEEALPKYGEQITLCDDRNNVLAVMQIEDVYRWDPQREARLVLGTTDPRHPLVSEMVNWGSVCVTGELKIVDLPKYHDFIDLRRTPSQVRHLLEKMGNEKVVAFQTRNPMHRAHEELTKRAAEEIDGTLLIHPVVGMTKPGDVDHYTRVRVYRTLVENYYDPQRTVLSLLPLAMRMAGPREVLWHAIIRRNYGATHLIVGRDHAGPGNDSRGKPFYGPYEAQAMMEQYAGEIGVQPIAFQEMVYLVDEERYEERTKVTEGARILDLSGTQVREEYLARGKSLPEWFTRKETAEILGQIYPPRYKQGFCIWFTGLSGAGKSTTAEIVTSLLLERGRQVTLLDGDVVRTHLSKGLGFSREDRDTNILRIGFVAGEIARHGGAVICAAISPYRTTRNEARKMVGEDRFVEVFVDTPIEICEQRDVKGLYARARRGQITGFTGVDDPYEAPVSPEIILYTVDISPEQNARNVVAFLEERGFVLPEGQGWRDNGGEHESQDVGVETGEKVVSNA
;
A
#
# COMPACT_ATOMS: atom_id res chain seq x y z
N MET A 1 -5.47 -21.38 34.72
CA MET A 1 -6.29 -22.23 33.82
C MET A 1 -7.26 -21.34 33.07
N VAL A 2 -7.11 -21.20 31.75
CA VAL A 2 -8.04 -20.43 30.91
C VAL A 2 -9.36 -21.21 30.84
N LYS A 3 -10.49 -20.56 31.20
CA LYS A 3 -11.80 -21.20 31.14
C LYS A 3 -12.15 -21.54 29.69
N LYS A 4 -12.53 -22.78 29.41
CA LYS A 4 -13.19 -23.19 28.14
C LYS A 4 -14.66 -22.76 28.21
N SER A 5 -15.24 -22.33 27.09
CA SER A 5 -16.69 -22.16 26.98
C SER A 5 -17.37 -23.53 27.06
N GLU A 6 -18.50 -23.64 27.73
CA GLU A 6 -19.25 -24.92 27.83
C GLU A 6 -19.51 -25.48 26.42
N GLY A 7 -18.90 -26.64 26.10
CA GLY A 7 -19.05 -27.38 24.86
C GLY A 7 -18.08 -27.06 23.72
N SER A 8 -17.21 -26.05 23.81
CA SER A 8 -16.17 -25.76 22.80
C SER A 8 -14.81 -26.31 23.21
N ILE A 9 -14.07 -26.87 22.24
CA ILE A 9 -12.69 -27.33 22.45
C ILE A 9 -11.68 -26.15 22.41
N LEU A 10 -12.07 -25.03 21.81
CA LEU A 10 -11.21 -23.87 21.64
C LEU A 10 -11.13 -23.00 22.91
N ILE A 11 -10.06 -22.22 23.00
CA ILE A 11 -9.94 -21.17 24.02
C ILE A 11 -11.15 -20.23 23.99
N SER A 12 -11.68 -19.85 25.16
CA SER A 12 -12.77 -18.88 25.22
C SER A 12 -12.36 -17.53 24.63
N PRO A 13 -13.25 -16.81 23.93
CA PRO A 13 -12.98 -15.46 23.48
C PRO A 13 -12.47 -14.56 24.61
N TYR A 14 -11.76 -13.50 24.28
CA TYR A 14 -11.31 -12.54 25.27
C TYR A 14 -12.53 -11.82 25.88
N GLY A 15 -12.59 -11.69 27.21
CA GLY A 15 -13.79 -11.24 27.90
C GLY A 15 -14.91 -12.29 28.04
N GLY A 16 -14.68 -13.54 27.63
CA GLY A 16 -15.59 -14.69 27.85
C GLY A 16 -16.56 -15.01 26.71
N LYS A 17 -16.97 -14.04 25.91
CA LYS A 17 -17.87 -14.23 24.76
C LYS A 17 -17.52 -13.29 23.60
N LEU A 18 -17.88 -13.67 22.39
CA LEU A 18 -17.83 -12.77 21.24
C LEU A 18 -18.99 -11.76 21.30
N VAL A 19 -18.67 -10.50 21.04
CA VAL A 19 -19.64 -9.41 20.90
C VAL A 19 -20.05 -9.36 19.42
N ASP A 20 -21.05 -10.16 19.00
CA ASP A 20 -21.64 -10.13 17.64
C ASP A 20 -22.88 -9.22 17.67
N GLN A 21 -22.83 -8.10 16.94
CA GLN A 21 -23.86 -7.05 16.98
C GLN A 21 -24.61 -6.91 15.65
N ALA A 22 -24.30 -7.71 14.64
CA ALA A 22 -24.93 -7.60 13.33
C ALA A 22 -26.44 -7.90 13.38
N ALA A 23 -27.27 -6.93 13.07
CA ALA A 23 -28.71 -7.11 12.99
C ALA A 23 -29.08 -8.06 11.83
N ARG A 24 -30.15 -8.84 12.03
CA ARG A 24 -30.60 -9.85 11.06
C ARG A 24 -32.12 -9.77 10.81
N GLY A 25 -32.55 -10.24 9.65
CA GLY A 25 -33.96 -10.36 9.31
C GLY A 25 -34.74 -9.04 9.40
N GLU A 26 -35.89 -9.06 10.07
CA GLU A 26 -36.77 -7.88 10.21
C GLU A 26 -36.14 -6.75 11.02
N ASP A 27 -35.34 -7.06 12.04
CA ASP A 27 -34.67 -6.03 12.85
C ASP A 27 -33.71 -5.19 12.01
N ARG A 28 -32.99 -5.83 11.09
CA ARG A 28 -32.13 -5.12 10.14
C ARG A 28 -32.95 -4.17 9.25
N LEU A 29 -34.09 -4.61 8.73
CA LEU A 29 -34.94 -3.77 7.88
C LEU A 29 -35.47 -2.53 8.63
N ARG A 30 -35.93 -2.73 9.86
CA ARG A 30 -36.40 -1.64 10.73
C ARG A 30 -35.30 -0.63 11.04
N LEU A 31 -34.09 -1.13 11.35
CA LEU A 31 -32.93 -0.27 11.59
C LEU A 31 -32.52 0.50 10.35
N LEU A 32 -32.55 -0.13 9.17
CA LEU A 32 -32.23 0.55 7.91
C LEU A 32 -33.23 1.69 7.62
N GLU A 33 -34.53 1.43 7.79
CA GLU A 33 -35.56 2.48 7.62
C GLU A 33 -35.36 3.66 8.58
N ALA A 34 -35.01 3.37 9.82
CA ALA A 34 -34.70 4.41 10.81
C ALA A 34 -33.44 5.19 10.43
N ALA A 35 -32.37 4.48 10.04
CA ALA A 35 -31.09 5.07 9.67
C ALA A 35 -31.19 6.06 8.50
N LEU A 36 -32.05 5.79 7.51
CA LEU A 36 -32.26 6.66 6.35
C LEU A 36 -32.88 8.03 6.69
N ARG A 37 -33.41 8.18 7.89
CA ARG A 37 -34.02 9.44 8.39
C ARG A 37 -33.10 10.25 9.28
N LEU A 38 -31.95 9.69 9.64
CA LEU A 38 -30.98 10.30 10.56
C LEU A 38 -29.87 11.06 9.81
N PRO A 39 -29.20 12.01 10.47
CA PRO A 39 -28.00 12.63 9.91
C PRO A 39 -26.94 11.60 9.54
N LEU A 40 -26.40 11.70 8.30
CA LEU A 40 -25.38 10.80 7.80
C LEU A 40 -23.99 11.32 8.15
N VAL A 41 -23.17 10.45 8.73
CA VAL A 41 -21.76 10.72 9.04
C VAL A 41 -20.90 9.71 8.28
N LYS A 42 -20.09 10.21 7.36
CA LYS A 42 -19.15 9.37 6.61
C LYS A 42 -17.93 9.03 7.48
N ILE A 43 -17.58 7.76 7.51
CA ILE A 43 -16.40 7.29 8.22
C ILE A 43 -15.29 6.90 7.25
N SER A 44 -14.04 7.13 7.66
CA SER A 44 -12.87 6.78 6.85
C SER A 44 -12.67 5.26 6.75
N SER A 45 -11.82 4.82 5.82
CA SER A 45 -11.46 3.40 5.66
C SER A 45 -10.92 2.77 6.96
N ARG A 46 -10.22 3.54 7.80
CA ARG A 46 -9.76 3.09 9.12
C ARG A 46 -10.91 2.76 10.04
N TYR A 47 -11.82 3.70 10.20
CA TYR A 47 -13.00 3.51 11.06
C TYR A 47 -13.97 2.47 10.51
N LEU A 48 -13.98 2.27 9.18
CA LEU A 48 -14.69 1.16 8.55
C LEU A 48 -14.16 -0.19 9.02
N CYS A 49 -12.82 -0.38 9.00
CA CYS A 49 -12.18 -1.58 9.54
C CYS A 49 -12.47 -1.76 11.05
N ASP A 50 -12.35 -0.68 11.83
CA ASP A 50 -12.60 -0.74 13.27
C ASP A 50 -14.07 -1.10 13.57
N LEU A 51 -15.02 -0.50 12.85
CA LEU A 51 -16.44 -0.81 13.00
C LEU A 51 -16.77 -2.26 12.65
N GLU A 52 -16.18 -2.81 11.58
CA GLU A 52 -16.35 -4.22 11.20
C GLU A 52 -15.83 -5.16 12.29
N LEU A 53 -14.67 -4.87 12.85
CA LEU A 53 -14.06 -5.72 13.89
C LEU A 53 -14.77 -5.58 15.27
N LEU A 54 -15.35 -4.42 15.57
CA LEU A 54 -16.28 -4.24 16.69
C LEU A 54 -17.55 -5.07 16.46
N ALA A 55 -18.19 -4.90 15.29
CA ALA A 55 -19.46 -5.52 14.94
C ALA A 55 -19.42 -7.06 14.94
N THR A 56 -18.29 -7.65 14.55
CA THR A 56 -18.11 -9.10 14.44
C THR A 56 -17.49 -9.75 15.67
N GLY A 57 -17.12 -8.95 16.67
CA GLY A 57 -16.54 -9.42 17.94
C GLY A 57 -15.04 -9.69 17.89
N ALA A 58 -14.33 -9.29 16.83
CA ALA A 58 -12.88 -9.39 16.78
C ALA A 58 -12.19 -8.52 17.85
N PHE A 59 -12.83 -7.42 18.25
CA PHE A 59 -12.38 -6.54 19.33
C PHE A 59 -13.01 -6.83 20.68
N SER A 60 -13.70 -7.98 20.84
CA SER A 60 -14.24 -8.35 22.16
C SER A 60 -13.18 -8.19 23.27
N PRO A 61 -13.54 -7.63 24.44
CA PRO A 61 -14.91 -7.41 24.89
C PRO A 61 -15.55 -6.07 24.48
N LEU A 62 -14.90 -5.23 23.66
CA LEU A 62 -15.48 -3.96 23.22
C LEU A 62 -16.75 -4.19 22.40
N ASP A 63 -17.78 -3.40 22.71
CA ASP A 63 -19.07 -3.38 22.00
C ASP A 63 -19.32 -2.04 21.27
N ARG A 64 -18.45 -1.06 21.48
CA ARG A 64 -18.55 0.30 20.94
C ARG A 64 -17.18 0.97 20.79
N PHE A 65 -17.13 2.12 20.16
CA PHE A 65 -15.96 3.00 20.26
C PHE A 65 -15.80 3.51 21.69
N MET A 66 -14.57 3.61 22.16
CA MET A 66 -14.28 3.92 23.57
C MET A 66 -14.78 5.30 23.98
N GLY A 67 -15.44 5.37 25.13
CA GLY A 67 -15.73 6.60 25.85
C GLY A 67 -14.48 7.20 26.48
N LYS A 68 -14.58 8.44 26.98
CA LYS A 68 -13.44 9.18 27.55
C LYS A 68 -12.71 8.42 28.65
N ALA A 69 -13.45 7.75 29.55
CA ALA A 69 -12.86 7.04 30.68
C ALA A 69 -11.99 5.85 30.24
N ASP A 70 -12.50 4.98 29.34
CA ASP A 70 -11.72 3.88 28.78
C ASP A 70 -10.55 4.40 27.96
N TYR A 71 -10.76 5.42 27.12
CA TYR A 71 -9.72 6.03 26.32
C TYR A 71 -8.54 6.52 27.16
N GLU A 72 -8.79 7.29 28.20
CA GLU A 72 -7.75 7.81 29.08
C GLU A 72 -6.97 6.69 29.78
N ARG A 73 -7.66 5.67 30.24
CA ARG A 73 -7.04 4.55 30.92
C ARG A 73 -6.26 3.63 29.97
N VAL A 74 -6.76 3.44 28.77
CA VAL A 74 -6.03 2.70 27.71
C VAL A 74 -4.75 3.43 27.32
N LEU A 75 -4.77 4.76 27.22
CA LEU A 75 -3.56 5.53 26.92
C LEU A 75 -2.48 5.32 28.00
N THR A 76 -2.85 5.39 29.28
CA THR A 76 -1.89 5.43 30.40
C THR A 76 -1.54 4.06 30.95
N GLU A 77 -2.51 3.13 31.02
CA GLU A 77 -2.40 1.85 31.69
C GLU A 77 -2.57 0.65 30.75
N MET A 78 -2.93 0.86 29.48
CA MET A 78 -3.34 -0.20 28.54
C MET A 78 -4.53 -1.03 29.03
N ARG A 79 -5.48 -0.41 29.77
CA ARG A 79 -6.62 -1.11 30.39
C ARG A 79 -7.94 -0.38 30.18
N LEU A 80 -9.00 -1.14 30.04
CA LEU A 80 -10.37 -0.64 30.12
C LEU A 80 -10.75 -0.29 31.58
N MET A 81 -11.90 0.34 31.77
CA MET A 81 -12.37 0.75 33.11
C MET A 81 -12.60 -0.44 34.07
N ASP A 82 -12.96 -1.60 33.53
CA ASP A 82 -13.12 -2.83 34.32
C ASP A 82 -11.79 -3.53 34.66
N GLY A 83 -10.66 -2.97 34.24
CA GLY A 83 -9.32 -3.51 34.44
C GLY A 83 -8.82 -4.47 33.34
N THR A 84 -9.65 -4.82 32.38
CA THR A 84 -9.28 -5.68 31.24
C THR A 84 -8.15 -5.06 30.42
N LEU A 85 -7.10 -5.82 30.14
CA LEU A 85 -5.99 -5.36 29.30
C LEU A 85 -6.47 -5.09 27.87
N PHE A 86 -6.29 -3.86 27.41
CA PHE A 86 -6.59 -3.46 26.04
C PHE A 86 -5.61 -2.36 25.59
N PRO A 87 -4.58 -2.68 24.77
CA PRO A 87 -3.40 -1.82 24.63
C PRO A 87 -3.55 -0.66 23.63
N ILE A 88 -4.57 -0.70 22.77
CA ILE A 88 -4.75 0.26 21.66
C ILE A 88 -6.11 0.95 21.80
N PRO A 89 -6.18 2.28 21.71
CA PRO A 89 -7.46 2.98 21.75
C PRO A 89 -8.25 2.75 20.43
N ILE A 90 -9.52 2.37 20.58
CA ILE A 90 -10.46 2.21 19.46
C ILE A 90 -11.51 3.31 19.60
N THR A 91 -11.33 4.39 18.86
CA THR A 91 -12.12 5.62 18.96
C THR A 91 -12.60 6.05 17.58
N LEU A 92 -13.75 6.71 17.52
CA LEU A 92 -14.27 7.33 16.31
C LEU A 92 -14.05 8.85 16.42
N LYS A 93 -13.18 9.38 15.56
CA LYS A 93 -12.85 10.82 15.53
C LYS A 93 -13.56 11.49 14.37
N ILE A 94 -14.30 12.54 14.65
CA ILE A 94 -15.13 13.29 13.69
C ILE A 94 -14.90 14.78 13.94
N ASP A 95 -15.07 15.60 12.92
CA ASP A 95 -15.05 17.04 13.07
C ASP A 95 -16.27 17.52 13.88
N GLU A 96 -16.03 18.32 14.90
CA GLU A 96 -17.08 18.79 15.81
C GLU A 96 -18.24 19.49 15.08
N GLU A 97 -17.90 20.19 13.99
CA GLU A 97 -18.89 20.90 13.14
C GLU A 97 -19.81 19.96 12.35
N ALA A 98 -19.37 18.71 12.12
CA ALA A 98 -20.15 17.70 11.39
C ALA A 98 -21.10 16.92 12.30
N LEU A 99 -21.07 17.15 13.62
CA LEU A 99 -21.88 16.42 14.57
C LEU A 99 -23.21 17.12 14.85
N PRO A 100 -24.32 16.36 14.94
CA PRO A 100 -25.56 16.87 15.52
C PRO A 100 -25.37 17.10 17.02
N LYS A 101 -26.41 17.66 17.64
CA LYS A 101 -26.40 17.91 19.07
C LYS A 101 -26.22 16.60 19.87
N TYR A 102 -25.53 16.71 21.01
CA TYR A 102 -25.40 15.61 21.97
C TYR A 102 -26.75 14.99 22.35
N GLY A 103 -26.78 13.65 22.44
CA GLY A 103 -28.00 12.90 22.72
C GLY A 103 -28.82 12.51 21.49
N GLU A 104 -28.41 12.94 20.30
CA GLU A 104 -29.07 12.57 19.04
C GLU A 104 -28.47 11.29 18.43
N GLN A 105 -29.22 10.71 17.51
CA GLN A 105 -28.77 9.55 16.73
C GLN A 105 -28.13 9.99 15.42
N ILE A 106 -27.10 9.28 15.01
CA ILE A 106 -26.45 9.43 13.71
C ILE A 106 -26.37 8.10 12.97
N THR A 107 -26.35 8.17 11.68
CA THR A 107 -26.07 7.03 10.81
C THR A 107 -24.62 7.09 10.34
N LEU A 108 -23.85 6.03 10.65
CA LEU A 108 -22.50 5.84 10.12
C LEU A 108 -22.59 5.18 8.74
N CYS A 109 -21.93 5.77 7.75
CA CYS A 109 -21.90 5.25 6.39
C CYS A 109 -20.49 5.30 5.79
N ASP A 110 -20.25 4.49 4.77
CA ASP A 110 -19.03 4.53 3.99
C ASP A 110 -19.00 5.76 3.02
N ASP A 111 -17.94 5.88 2.24
CA ASP A 111 -17.76 6.94 1.23
C ASP A 111 -18.80 6.92 0.11
N ARG A 112 -19.46 5.77 -0.12
CA ARG A 112 -20.54 5.57 -1.11
C ARG A 112 -21.94 5.75 -0.53
N ASN A 113 -22.06 6.19 0.73
CA ASN A 113 -23.29 6.32 1.51
C ASN A 113 -24.01 4.99 1.79
N ASN A 114 -23.31 3.85 1.77
CA ASN A 114 -23.88 2.61 2.28
C ASN A 114 -24.02 2.71 3.80
N VAL A 115 -25.23 2.47 4.30
CA VAL A 115 -25.55 2.51 5.73
C VAL A 115 -24.90 1.32 6.41
N LEU A 116 -24.15 1.57 7.49
CA LEU A 116 -23.41 0.56 8.26
C LEU A 116 -23.96 0.39 9.67
N ALA A 117 -24.17 1.49 10.38
CA ALA A 117 -24.62 1.44 11.76
C ALA A 117 -25.43 2.69 12.11
N VAL A 118 -26.26 2.56 13.14
CA VAL A 118 -26.86 3.69 13.86
C VAL A 118 -26.12 3.80 15.21
N MET A 119 -25.67 5.01 15.55
CA MET A 119 -25.06 5.31 16.83
C MET A 119 -25.95 6.27 17.61
N GLN A 120 -26.29 5.92 18.85
CA GLN A 120 -26.87 6.84 19.82
C GLN A 120 -25.72 7.58 20.51
N ILE A 121 -25.55 8.87 20.29
CA ILE A 121 -24.42 9.63 20.89
C ILE A 121 -24.64 9.74 22.41
N GLU A 122 -23.72 9.18 23.18
CA GLU A 122 -23.71 9.21 24.64
C GLU A 122 -22.63 10.15 25.20
N ASP A 123 -21.48 10.26 24.51
CA ASP A 123 -20.38 11.14 24.92
C ASP A 123 -19.63 11.69 23.71
N VAL A 124 -19.19 12.94 23.82
CA VAL A 124 -18.32 13.64 22.87
C VAL A 124 -17.20 14.31 23.66
N TYR A 125 -15.95 13.96 23.34
CA TYR A 125 -14.81 14.49 24.07
C TYR A 125 -13.65 14.86 23.15
N ARG A 126 -12.90 15.89 23.55
CA ARG A 126 -11.69 16.31 22.84
C ARG A 126 -10.55 15.36 23.13
N TRP A 127 -9.68 15.18 22.16
CA TRP A 127 -8.48 14.38 22.26
C TRP A 127 -7.24 15.21 21.87
N ASP A 128 -6.07 14.73 22.28
CA ASP A 128 -4.78 15.36 21.94
C ASP A 128 -3.94 14.37 21.10
N PRO A 129 -3.75 14.64 19.78
CA PRO A 129 -3.00 13.77 18.89
C PRO A 129 -1.54 13.58 19.34
N GLN A 130 -0.91 14.63 19.87
CA GLN A 130 0.47 14.57 20.34
C GLN A 130 0.62 13.70 21.59
N ARG A 131 -0.37 13.78 22.50
CA ARG A 131 -0.40 12.96 23.71
C ARG A 131 -0.69 11.49 23.36
N GLU A 132 -1.68 11.22 22.53
CA GLU A 132 -1.99 9.86 22.07
C GLU A 132 -0.79 9.23 21.37
N ALA A 133 -0.14 9.94 20.42
CA ALA A 133 1.04 9.47 19.73
C ALA A 133 2.19 9.13 20.71
N ARG A 134 2.49 10.01 21.67
CA ARG A 134 3.53 9.73 22.68
C ARG A 134 3.24 8.51 23.54
N LEU A 135 1.99 8.35 23.99
CA LEU A 135 1.63 7.28 24.92
C LEU A 135 1.44 5.93 24.20
N VAL A 136 0.89 5.91 22.99
CA VAL A 136 0.60 4.67 22.25
C VAL A 136 1.78 4.23 21.38
N LEU A 137 2.42 5.19 20.69
CA LEU A 137 3.47 4.91 19.71
C LEU A 137 4.88 5.19 20.24
N GLY A 138 5.00 5.84 21.39
CA GLY A 138 6.29 6.27 21.95
C GLY A 138 6.96 7.42 21.16
N THR A 139 6.29 7.99 20.17
CA THR A 139 6.87 9.00 19.28
C THR A 139 5.83 9.99 18.78
N THR A 140 6.30 11.17 18.35
CA THR A 140 5.52 12.17 17.60
C THR A 140 6.16 12.47 16.25
N ASP A 141 7.12 11.67 15.82
CA ASP A 141 7.82 11.83 14.55
C ASP A 141 6.84 11.59 13.39
N PRO A 142 6.69 12.56 12.44
CA PRO A 142 5.79 12.44 11.30
C PRO A 142 6.18 11.34 10.30
N ARG A 143 7.38 10.77 10.39
CA ARG A 143 7.73 9.57 9.62
C ARG A 143 6.97 8.31 10.06
N HIS A 144 6.46 8.32 11.29
CA HIS A 144 5.58 7.24 11.72
C HIS A 144 4.24 7.34 10.98
N PRO A 145 3.78 6.30 10.25
CA PRO A 145 2.59 6.38 9.38
C PRO A 145 1.34 6.87 10.12
N LEU A 146 1.10 6.37 11.33
CA LEU A 146 -0.08 6.77 12.10
C LEU A 146 0.01 8.23 12.59
N VAL A 147 1.19 8.72 12.99
CA VAL A 147 1.38 10.12 13.39
C VAL A 147 1.07 11.04 12.20
N SER A 148 1.54 10.69 11.01
CA SER A 148 1.23 11.45 9.79
C SER A 148 -0.27 11.42 9.45
N GLU A 149 -0.96 10.32 9.70
CA GLU A 149 -2.40 10.18 9.47
C GLU A 149 -3.25 10.97 10.48
N MET A 150 -2.82 11.03 11.76
CA MET A 150 -3.53 11.73 12.84
C MET A 150 -3.79 13.22 12.56
N VAL A 151 -2.97 13.85 11.71
CA VAL A 151 -3.15 15.27 11.31
C VAL A 151 -4.48 15.49 10.57
N ASN A 152 -5.00 14.44 9.92
CA ASN A 152 -6.24 14.50 9.13
C ASN A 152 -7.45 13.94 9.89
N TRP A 153 -7.32 13.62 11.16
CA TRP A 153 -8.43 13.09 11.95
C TRP A 153 -9.29 14.21 12.54
N GLY A 154 -10.56 13.90 12.77
CA GLY A 154 -11.51 14.85 13.34
C GLY A 154 -11.12 15.36 14.74
N SER A 155 -11.67 16.50 15.12
CA SER A 155 -11.31 17.27 16.31
C SER A 155 -11.82 16.68 17.61
N VAL A 156 -12.86 15.82 17.56
CA VAL A 156 -13.48 15.19 18.74
C VAL A 156 -13.67 13.69 18.56
N CYS A 157 -13.60 12.94 19.65
CA CYS A 157 -14.01 11.55 19.72
C CYS A 157 -15.50 11.47 20.06
N VAL A 158 -16.20 10.53 19.41
CA VAL A 158 -17.62 10.27 19.63
C VAL A 158 -17.82 8.82 20.03
N THR A 159 -18.65 8.57 21.01
CA THR A 159 -19.03 7.24 21.45
C THR A 159 -20.51 7.15 21.79
N GLY A 160 -21.01 5.93 21.82
CA GLY A 160 -22.39 5.63 22.19
C GLY A 160 -22.79 4.22 21.79
N GLU A 161 -24.03 3.86 22.08
CA GLU A 161 -24.59 2.57 21.69
C GLU A 161 -24.58 2.40 20.19
N LEU A 162 -24.02 1.29 19.70
CA LEU A 162 -23.97 0.93 18.29
C LEU A 162 -25.02 -0.11 17.96
N LYS A 163 -25.77 0.13 16.87
CA LYS A 163 -26.68 -0.84 16.26
C LYS A 163 -26.24 -1.07 14.82
N ILE A 164 -25.66 -2.23 14.57
CA ILE A 164 -25.06 -2.56 13.26
C ILE A 164 -26.17 -2.97 12.29
N VAL A 165 -26.31 -2.20 11.20
CA VAL A 165 -27.28 -2.45 10.13
C VAL A 165 -26.71 -3.42 9.10
N ASP A 166 -25.51 -3.12 8.60
CA ASP A 166 -24.79 -3.92 7.62
C ASP A 166 -23.29 -3.92 7.89
N LEU A 167 -22.63 -5.00 7.51
CA LEU A 167 -21.16 -5.03 7.44
C LEU A 167 -20.69 -4.47 6.10
N PRO A 168 -19.44 -4.00 6.00
CA PRO A 168 -18.85 -3.59 4.73
C PRO A 168 -18.96 -4.70 3.69
N LYS A 169 -19.32 -4.33 2.45
CA LYS A 169 -19.46 -5.29 1.35
C LYS A 169 -18.16 -5.37 0.56
N TYR A 170 -17.61 -6.56 0.49
CA TYR A 170 -16.44 -6.88 -0.30
C TYR A 170 -16.83 -7.72 -1.51
N HIS A 171 -16.07 -7.57 -2.60
CA HIS A 171 -16.23 -8.33 -3.84
C HIS A 171 -14.99 -9.15 -4.18
N ASP A 172 -13.94 -9.06 -3.33
CA ASP A 172 -12.67 -9.75 -3.46
C ASP A 172 -12.54 -10.85 -2.40
N PHE A 173 -12.05 -12.02 -2.80
CA PHE A 173 -11.70 -13.13 -1.91
C PHE A 173 -12.77 -13.47 -0.85
N ILE A 174 -14.05 -13.43 -1.24
CA ILE A 174 -15.22 -13.56 -0.35
C ILE A 174 -15.16 -14.86 0.47
N ASP A 175 -14.65 -15.93 -0.11
CA ASP A 175 -14.47 -17.25 0.53
C ASP A 175 -13.44 -17.25 1.68
N LEU A 176 -12.55 -16.24 1.72
CA LEU A 176 -11.52 -16.08 2.75
C LEU A 176 -11.88 -15.01 3.80
N ARG A 177 -12.85 -14.15 3.53
CA ARG A 177 -13.30 -13.11 4.47
C ARG A 177 -14.29 -13.69 5.48
N ARG A 178 -13.75 -14.15 6.61
CA ARG A 178 -14.52 -14.86 7.65
C ARG A 178 -14.50 -14.08 8.95
N THR A 179 -15.66 -14.03 9.61
CA THR A 179 -15.80 -13.47 10.96
C THR A 179 -15.15 -14.38 12.01
N PRO A 180 -14.89 -13.89 13.25
CA PRO A 180 -14.38 -14.71 14.33
C PRO A 180 -15.23 -15.99 14.56
N SER A 181 -16.55 -15.86 14.56
CA SER A 181 -17.47 -16.99 14.73
C SER A 181 -17.30 -18.04 13.63
N GLN A 182 -17.15 -17.62 12.37
CA GLN A 182 -16.97 -18.54 11.25
C GLN A 182 -15.61 -19.25 11.29
N VAL A 183 -14.53 -18.55 11.65
CA VAL A 183 -13.20 -19.16 11.79
C VAL A 183 -13.20 -20.15 12.95
N ARG A 184 -13.76 -19.79 14.10
CA ARG A 184 -13.89 -20.70 15.25
C ARG A 184 -14.63 -21.97 14.87
N HIS A 185 -15.74 -21.86 14.14
CA HIS A 185 -16.48 -23.03 13.66
C HIS A 185 -15.65 -23.93 12.73
N LEU A 186 -14.80 -23.36 11.86
CA LEU A 186 -13.87 -24.15 11.04
C LEU A 186 -12.83 -24.87 11.90
N LEU A 187 -12.21 -24.17 12.85
CA LEU A 187 -11.21 -24.73 13.75
C LEU A 187 -11.79 -25.85 14.65
N GLU A 188 -13.03 -25.69 15.13
CA GLU A 188 -13.73 -26.73 15.89
C GLU A 188 -13.95 -28.01 15.06
N LYS A 189 -14.28 -27.85 13.77
CA LYS A 189 -14.42 -29.01 12.86
C LYS A 189 -13.10 -29.74 12.61
N MET A 190 -11.97 -29.04 12.68
CA MET A 190 -10.65 -29.67 12.58
C MET A 190 -10.28 -30.47 13.83
N GLY A 191 -10.96 -30.25 14.95
CA GLY A 191 -10.81 -31.05 16.16
C GLY A 191 -9.55 -30.77 16.99
N ASN A 192 -8.81 -29.69 16.70
CA ASN A 192 -7.57 -29.35 17.39
C ASN A 192 -7.80 -28.22 18.41
N GLU A 193 -7.38 -28.46 19.66
CA GLU A 193 -7.49 -27.47 20.74
C GLU A 193 -6.44 -26.37 20.64
N LYS A 194 -5.27 -26.69 20.05
CA LYS A 194 -4.16 -25.76 19.92
C LYS A 194 -4.15 -25.16 18.52
N VAL A 195 -4.14 -23.84 18.48
CA VAL A 195 -4.14 -23.07 17.25
C VAL A 195 -3.04 -22.03 17.32
N VAL A 196 -2.10 -22.05 16.37
CA VAL A 196 -1.10 -20.98 16.23
C VAL A 196 -1.49 -20.05 15.09
N ALA A 197 -1.57 -18.76 15.38
CA ALA A 197 -1.86 -17.74 14.40
C ALA A 197 -0.58 -17.09 13.86
N PHE A 198 -0.54 -16.90 12.56
CA PHE A 198 0.49 -16.13 11.87
C PHE A 198 -0.10 -14.85 11.29
N GLN A 199 0.38 -13.71 11.79
CA GLN A 199 0.03 -12.40 11.25
C GLN A 199 1.06 -11.95 10.23
N THR A 200 0.60 -11.50 9.06
CA THR A 200 1.50 -10.90 8.07
C THR A 200 0.81 -9.80 7.27
N ARG A 201 1.62 -8.87 6.76
CA ARG A 201 1.24 -7.83 5.80
C ARG A 201 2.15 -7.80 4.57
N ASN A 202 3.06 -8.76 4.47
CA ASN A 202 4.00 -8.91 3.37
C ASN A 202 3.72 -10.21 2.60
N PRO A 203 4.11 -10.33 1.33
CA PRO A 203 4.12 -11.61 0.66
C PRO A 203 4.91 -12.65 1.46
N MET A 204 4.43 -13.88 1.50
CA MET A 204 5.15 -14.96 2.15
C MET A 204 6.23 -15.52 1.23
N HIS A 205 7.42 -15.72 1.80
CA HIS A 205 8.55 -16.39 1.17
C HIS A 205 8.88 -17.67 1.94
N ARG A 206 9.85 -18.46 1.49
CA ARG A 206 10.19 -19.76 2.09
C ARG A 206 10.56 -19.68 3.57
N ALA A 207 11.21 -18.61 4.01
CA ALA A 207 11.47 -18.37 5.43
C ALA A 207 10.17 -18.33 6.26
N HIS A 208 9.12 -17.67 5.72
CA HIS A 208 7.81 -17.63 6.40
C HIS A 208 7.08 -18.98 6.34
N GLU A 209 7.22 -19.70 5.23
CA GLU A 209 6.69 -21.06 5.11
C GLU A 209 7.30 -21.97 6.16
N GLU A 210 8.62 -21.94 6.30
CA GLU A 210 9.36 -22.75 7.26
C GLU A 210 8.97 -22.43 8.70
N LEU A 211 9.01 -21.14 9.08
CA LEU A 211 8.70 -20.76 10.46
C LEU A 211 7.24 -21.07 10.85
N THR A 212 6.30 -20.95 9.92
CA THR A 212 4.88 -21.24 10.22
C THR A 212 4.62 -22.75 10.38
N LYS A 213 5.29 -23.59 9.58
CA LYS A 213 5.24 -25.05 9.72
C LYS A 213 5.85 -25.50 11.03
N ARG A 214 7.06 -25.02 11.36
CA ARG A 214 7.73 -25.33 12.65
C ARG A 214 6.87 -24.92 13.85
N ALA A 215 6.25 -23.73 13.81
CA ALA A 215 5.35 -23.28 14.87
C ALA A 215 4.14 -24.20 15.06
N ALA A 216 3.53 -24.68 13.98
CA ALA A 216 2.41 -25.61 14.04
C ALA A 216 2.81 -27.00 14.55
N GLU A 217 3.98 -27.48 14.14
CA GLU A 217 4.58 -28.75 14.60
C GLU A 217 4.96 -28.70 16.08
N GLU A 218 5.59 -27.60 16.55
CA GLU A 218 6.02 -27.42 17.94
C GLU A 218 4.85 -27.57 18.93
N ILE A 219 3.68 -27.05 18.57
CA ILE A 219 2.51 -27.15 19.43
C ILE A 219 1.66 -28.40 19.14
N ASP A 220 1.98 -29.14 18.09
CA ASP A 220 1.10 -30.18 17.50
C ASP A 220 -0.34 -29.63 17.33
N GLY A 221 -0.47 -28.54 16.57
CA GLY A 221 -1.70 -27.78 16.45
C GLY A 221 -2.10 -27.42 15.01
N THR A 222 -3.16 -26.63 14.89
CA THR A 222 -3.63 -26.06 13.64
C THR A 222 -2.99 -24.70 13.40
N LEU A 223 -2.58 -24.43 12.15
CA LEU A 223 -2.06 -23.16 11.72
C LEU A 223 -3.19 -22.26 11.19
N LEU A 224 -3.34 -21.08 11.75
CA LEU A 224 -4.19 -20.01 11.22
C LEU A 224 -3.31 -18.96 10.53
N ILE A 225 -3.21 -19.00 9.21
CA ILE A 225 -2.60 -17.92 8.42
C ILE A 225 -3.64 -16.80 8.31
N HIS A 226 -3.35 -15.67 8.96
CA HIS A 226 -4.32 -14.60 9.18
C HIS A 226 -3.76 -13.24 8.74
N PRO A 227 -3.56 -13.04 7.41
CA PRO A 227 -3.00 -11.81 6.87
C PRO A 227 -3.95 -10.63 6.98
N VAL A 228 -3.38 -9.45 7.18
CA VAL A 228 -4.10 -8.19 7.21
C VAL A 228 -4.41 -7.71 5.80
N VAL A 229 -5.68 -7.44 5.52
CA VAL A 229 -6.19 -6.89 4.23
C VAL A 229 -6.87 -5.53 4.38
N GLY A 230 -6.91 -4.96 5.59
CA GLY A 230 -7.28 -3.57 5.82
C GLY A 230 -6.13 -2.61 5.52
N MET A 231 -6.05 -1.52 6.28
CA MET A 231 -4.99 -0.54 6.09
C MET A 231 -3.66 -1.04 6.68
N THR A 232 -2.61 -0.93 5.90
CA THR A 232 -1.23 -1.26 6.28
C THR A 232 -0.31 -0.05 6.06
N LYS A 233 0.99 -0.26 6.06
CA LYS A 233 1.98 0.79 5.86
C LYS A 233 2.00 1.23 4.38
N PRO A 234 2.11 2.54 4.08
CA PRO A 234 2.38 3.01 2.73
C PRO A 234 3.62 2.34 2.12
N GLY A 235 3.51 1.88 0.87
CA GLY A 235 4.57 1.17 0.16
C GLY A 235 4.60 -0.35 0.39
N ASP A 236 3.71 -0.90 1.21
CA ASP A 236 3.49 -2.35 1.25
C ASP A 236 2.89 -2.85 -0.07
N VAL A 237 3.16 -4.10 -0.42
CA VAL A 237 2.52 -4.77 -1.56
C VAL A 237 1.02 -4.77 -1.36
N ASP A 238 0.24 -4.47 -2.41
CA ASP A 238 -1.21 -4.45 -2.34
C ASP A 238 -1.81 -5.78 -1.86
N HIS A 239 -2.98 -5.73 -1.25
CA HIS A 239 -3.56 -6.93 -0.63
C HIS A 239 -4.02 -7.97 -1.67
N TYR A 240 -4.39 -7.58 -2.90
CA TYR A 240 -4.78 -8.53 -3.94
C TYR A 240 -3.61 -9.45 -4.30
N THR A 241 -2.44 -8.85 -4.51
CA THR A 241 -1.19 -9.59 -4.77
C THR A 241 -0.81 -10.48 -3.60
N ARG A 242 -0.84 -9.92 -2.37
CA ARG A 242 -0.50 -10.68 -1.16
C ARG A 242 -1.43 -11.89 -0.96
N VAL A 243 -2.73 -11.71 -1.12
CA VAL A 243 -3.72 -12.81 -0.95
C VAL A 243 -3.56 -13.87 -2.05
N ARG A 244 -3.25 -13.49 -3.29
CA ARG A 244 -2.91 -14.46 -4.34
C ARG A 244 -1.71 -15.32 -3.93
N VAL A 245 -0.64 -14.69 -3.40
CA VAL A 245 0.54 -15.43 -2.88
C VAL A 245 0.14 -16.39 -1.76
N TYR A 246 -0.62 -15.91 -0.75
CA TYR A 246 -1.03 -16.76 0.38
C TYR A 246 -1.88 -17.95 -0.08
N ARG A 247 -2.86 -17.70 -0.95
CA ARG A 247 -3.73 -18.76 -1.49
C ARG A 247 -2.91 -19.81 -2.23
N THR A 248 -2.05 -19.39 -3.15
CA THR A 248 -1.19 -20.28 -3.93
C THR A 248 -0.26 -21.11 -3.04
N LEU A 249 0.34 -20.49 -2.02
CA LEU A 249 1.21 -21.22 -1.09
C LEU A 249 0.43 -22.22 -0.24
N VAL A 250 -0.73 -21.83 0.28
CA VAL A 250 -1.56 -22.73 1.12
C VAL A 250 -2.07 -23.92 0.31
N GLU A 251 -2.54 -23.70 -0.91
CA GLU A 251 -3.05 -24.77 -1.78
C GLU A 251 -1.97 -25.78 -2.21
N ASN A 252 -0.71 -25.33 -2.39
CA ASN A 252 0.34 -26.19 -2.93
C ASN A 252 1.32 -26.76 -1.88
N TYR A 253 1.49 -26.09 -0.73
CA TYR A 253 2.59 -26.39 0.18
C TYR A 253 2.18 -26.62 1.64
N TYR A 254 0.88 -26.50 1.98
CA TYR A 254 0.39 -26.72 3.35
C TYR A 254 -0.63 -27.85 3.40
N ASP A 255 -0.72 -28.49 4.56
CA ASP A 255 -1.74 -29.51 4.81
C ASP A 255 -3.11 -28.84 5.02
N PRO A 256 -4.11 -29.09 4.15
CA PRO A 256 -5.44 -28.50 4.27
C PRO A 256 -6.20 -28.98 5.50
N GLN A 257 -5.80 -30.10 6.11
CA GLN A 257 -6.42 -30.62 7.35
C GLN A 257 -5.87 -29.93 8.60
N ARG A 258 -4.74 -29.21 8.49
CA ARG A 258 -4.05 -28.55 9.61
C ARG A 258 -3.85 -27.04 9.38
N THR A 259 -4.37 -26.49 8.29
CA THR A 259 -4.13 -25.08 7.94
C THR A 259 -5.41 -24.37 7.54
N VAL A 260 -5.66 -23.21 8.13
CA VAL A 260 -6.74 -22.31 7.77
C VAL A 260 -6.15 -21.00 7.26
N LEU A 261 -6.54 -20.56 6.08
CA LEU A 261 -6.28 -19.22 5.58
C LEU A 261 -7.55 -18.37 5.76
N SER A 262 -7.47 -17.27 6.49
CA SER A 262 -8.57 -16.32 6.66
C SER A 262 -8.05 -14.89 6.65
N LEU A 263 -8.79 -13.96 6.08
CA LEU A 263 -8.38 -12.56 5.94
C LEU A 263 -8.86 -11.73 7.13
N LEU A 264 -8.02 -10.80 7.60
CA LEU A 264 -8.34 -9.89 8.69
C LEU A 264 -8.45 -8.45 8.17
N PRO A 265 -9.65 -7.82 8.22
CA PRO A 265 -9.85 -6.43 7.79
C PRO A 265 -9.38 -5.44 8.87
N LEU A 266 -8.13 -5.56 9.30
CA LEU A 266 -7.54 -4.74 10.35
C LEU A 266 -6.88 -3.49 9.77
N ALA A 267 -7.14 -2.33 10.34
CA ALA A 267 -6.35 -1.13 10.10
C ALA A 267 -5.19 -1.09 11.10
N MET A 268 -3.99 -1.47 10.68
CA MET A 268 -2.81 -1.51 11.55
C MET A 268 -2.46 -0.12 12.10
N ARG A 269 -1.90 -0.10 13.31
CA ARG A 269 -1.43 1.12 13.99
C ARG A 269 0.08 1.30 13.87
N MET A 270 0.81 0.25 13.52
CA MET A 270 2.28 0.18 13.50
C MET A 270 2.91 0.50 14.87
N ALA A 271 2.21 0.12 15.93
CA ALA A 271 2.55 0.44 17.34
C ALA A 271 3.47 -0.59 18.01
N GLY A 272 4.13 -1.45 17.23
CA GLY A 272 5.15 -2.41 17.71
C GLY A 272 4.73 -3.19 18.94
N PRO A 273 5.37 -2.93 20.11
CA PRO A 273 5.10 -3.69 21.36
C PRO A 273 3.65 -3.64 21.84
N ARG A 274 2.96 -2.50 21.72
CA ARG A 274 1.53 -2.45 22.09
C ARG A 274 0.66 -3.19 21.09
N GLU A 275 1.02 -3.12 19.80
CA GLU A 275 0.22 -3.76 18.75
C GLU A 275 0.30 -5.28 18.79
N VAL A 276 1.40 -5.89 19.23
CA VAL A 276 1.48 -7.35 19.35
C VAL A 276 0.47 -7.89 20.37
N LEU A 277 0.26 -7.20 21.49
CA LEU A 277 -0.76 -7.58 22.48
C LEU A 277 -2.16 -7.49 21.89
N TRP A 278 -2.45 -6.43 21.14
CA TRP A 278 -3.71 -6.27 20.43
C TRP A 278 -3.92 -7.35 19.37
N HIS A 279 -2.87 -7.68 18.63
CA HIS A 279 -2.89 -8.80 17.68
C HIS A 279 -3.19 -10.14 18.36
N ALA A 280 -2.65 -10.37 19.55
CA ALA A 280 -2.91 -11.57 20.33
C ALA A 280 -4.38 -11.63 20.83
N ILE A 281 -4.92 -10.53 21.34
CA ILE A 281 -6.32 -10.42 21.76
C ILE A 281 -7.26 -10.73 20.58
N ILE A 282 -7.02 -10.10 19.42
CA ILE A 282 -7.79 -10.36 18.19
C ILE A 282 -7.75 -11.84 17.85
N ARG A 283 -6.56 -12.46 17.79
CA ARG A 283 -6.43 -13.88 17.39
C ARG A 283 -7.04 -14.82 18.39
N ARG A 284 -7.01 -14.48 19.69
CA ARG A 284 -7.78 -15.22 20.70
C ARG A 284 -9.28 -15.20 20.38
N ASN A 285 -9.82 -14.09 19.96
CA ASN A 285 -11.22 -13.98 19.53
C ASN A 285 -11.53 -14.87 18.31
N TYR A 286 -10.54 -15.07 17.45
CA TYR A 286 -10.61 -16.04 16.34
C TYR A 286 -10.32 -17.49 16.76
N GLY A 287 -9.95 -17.77 18.01
CA GLY A 287 -9.73 -19.12 18.54
C GLY A 287 -8.28 -19.53 18.68
N ALA A 288 -7.32 -18.64 18.43
CA ALA A 288 -5.91 -18.96 18.56
C ALA A 288 -5.46 -19.02 20.04
N THR A 289 -4.63 -20.00 20.37
CA THR A 289 -3.97 -20.21 21.65
C THR A 289 -2.52 -19.74 21.63
N HIS A 290 -1.94 -19.61 20.43
CA HIS A 290 -0.57 -19.17 20.21
C HIS A 290 -0.51 -18.13 19.10
N LEU A 291 0.48 -17.24 19.18
CA LEU A 291 0.76 -16.24 18.16
C LEU A 291 2.25 -16.29 17.81
N ILE A 292 2.55 -16.40 16.52
CA ILE A 292 3.92 -16.24 16.03
C ILE A 292 4.33 -14.76 16.13
N VAL A 293 5.42 -14.50 16.84
CA VAL A 293 5.99 -13.16 17.00
C VAL A 293 7.41 -13.15 16.44
N GLY A 294 7.54 -12.59 15.25
CA GLY A 294 8.84 -12.45 14.58
C GLY A 294 9.59 -11.18 15.02
N ARG A 295 10.78 -11.00 14.44
CA ARG A 295 11.57 -9.78 14.55
C ARG A 295 10.78 -8.57 14.01
N ASP A 296 10.88 -7.42 14.69
CA ASP A 296 10.23 -6.15 14.28
C ASP A 296 8.72 -6.26 14.03
N HIS A 297 8.01 -6.97 14.93
CA HIS A 297 6.56 -7.19 14.82
C HIS A 297 5.80 -5.85 14.84
N ALA A 298 5.02 -5.58 13.79
CA ALA A 298 4.26 -4.34 13.59
C ALA A 298 5.12 -3.06 13.64
N GLY A 299 6.40 -3.15 13.28
CA GLY A 299 7.32 -2.01 13.23
C GLY A 299 7.07 -1.14 12.00
N PRO A 300 7.07 0.21 12.13
CA PRO A 300 6.87 1.13 11.02
C PRO A 300 8.13 1.35 10.17
N GLY A 301 9.31 0.90 10.62
CA GLY A 301 10.60 1.14 10.01
C GLY A 301 11.44 2.15 10.80
N ASN A 302 12.13 3.08 10.10
CA ASN A 302 13.05 4.02 10.72
C ASN A 302 12.44 5.41 10.92
N ASP A 303 12.85 6.10 12.00
CA ASP A 303 12.50 7.47 12.34
C ASP A 303 13.19 8.49 11.39
N SER A 304 12.97 9.79 11.61
CA SER A 304 13.57 10.87 10.83
C SER A 304 15.12 10.94 10.96
N ARG A 305 15.70 10.26 11.95
CA ARG A 305 17.15 10.17 12.17
C ARG A 305 17.76 8.87 11.63
N GLY A 306 16.93 8.03 10.96
CA GLY A 306 17.36 6.75 10.40
C GLY A 306 17.45 5.60 11.40
N LYS A 307 16.96 5.76 12.64
CA LYS A 307 16.92 4.68 13.66
C LYS A 307 15.57 3.98 13.65
N PRO A 308 15.53 2.65 13.91
CA PRO A 308 14.26 1.96 14.10
C PRO A 308 13.41 2.61 15.20
N PHE A 309 12.09 2.68 14.98
CA PHE A 309 11.17 3.20 16.00
C PHE A 309 11.11 2.32 17.25
N TYR A 310 11.26 1.02 17.08
CA TYR A 310 11.24 0.03 18.17
C TYR A 310 12.43 -0.91 18.03
N GLY A 311 12.88 -1.48 19.14
CA GLY A 311 13.88 -2.52 19.13
C GLY A 311 13.36 -3.81 18.47
N PRO A 312 14.23 -4.60 17.83
CA PRO A 312 13.83 -5.73 16.99
C PRO A 312 13.04 -6.82 17.72
N TYR A 313 13.20 -6.94 19.03
CA TYR A 313 12.56 -7.95 19.87
C TYR A 313 11.73 -7.39 21.02
N GLU A 314 11.49 -6.08 21.07
CA GLU A 314 10.65 -5.45 22.12
C GLU A 314 9.22 -5.98 22.13
N ALA A 315 8.66 -6.29 20.95
CA ALA A 315 7.34 -6.89 20.83
C ALA A 315 7.28 -8.31 21.44
N GLN A 316 8.35 -9.11 21.26
CA GLN A 316 8.44 -10.44 21.88
C GLN A 316 8.46 -10.34 23.41
N ALA A 317 9.32 -9.49 23.96
CA ALA A 317 9.41 -9.26 25.41
C ALA A 317 8.08 -8.75 26.01
N MET A 318 7.42 -7.82 25.32
CA MET A 318 6.10 -7.35 25.73
C MET A 318 5.05 -8.47 25.72
N MET A 319 5.05 -9.29 24.68
CA MET A 319 4.11 -10.41 24.57
C MET A 319 4.34 -11.47 25.64
N GLU A 320 5.59 -11.81 25.94
CA GLU A 320 5.95 -12.73 27.03
C GLU A 320 5.43 -12.23 28.39
N GLN A 321 5.60 -10.95 28.68
CA GLN A 321 5.13 -10.32 29.92
C GLN A 321 3.63 -10.47 30.13
N TYR A 322 2.82 -10.35 29.07
CA TYR A 322 1.36 -10.34 29.15
C TYR A 322 0.67 -11.63 28.68
N ALA A 323 1.44 -12.63 28.22
CA ALA A 323 0.92 -13.89 27.68
C ALA A 323 -0.05 -14.59 28.65
N GLY A 324 0.29 -14.64 29.95
CA GLY A 324 -0.56 -15.26 30.97
C GLY A 324 -1.92 -14.56 31.15
N GLU A 325 -1.96 -13.24 31.03
CA GLU A 325 -3.18 -12.44 31.14
C GLU A 325 -4.04 -12.53 29.89
N ILE A 326 -3.42 -12.41 28.71
CA ILE A 326 -4.12 -12.54 27.42
C ILE A 326 -4.56 -13.98 27.18
N GLY A 327 -3.85 -14.97 27.75
CA GLY A 327 -4.09 -16.40 27.54
C GLY A 327 -3.66 -16.91 26.16
N VAL A 328 -2.85 -16.16 25.44
CA VAL A 328 -2.21 -16.54 24.17
C VAL A 328 -0.71 -16.60 24.39
N GLN A 329 -0.09 -17.72 24.03
CA GLN A 329 1.36 -17.90 24.18
C GLN A 329 2.11 -17.40 22.95
N PRO A 330 3.22 -16.66 23.10
CA PRO A 330 4.07 -16.33 21.96
C PRO A 330 4.85 -17.57 21.51
N ILE A 331 4.99 -17.71 20.18
CA ILE A 331 6.05 -18.52 19.58
C ILE A 331 7.02 -17.52 18.95
N ALA A 332 8.11 -17.29 19.64
CA ALA A 332 9.10 -16.28 19.27
C ALA A 332 10.11 -16.87 18.29
N PHE A 333 10.25 -16.28 17.13
CA PHE A 333 11.30 -16.61 16.16
C PHE A 333 12.31 -15.48 16.06
N GLN A 334 13.58 -15.90 15.96
CA GLN A 334 14.67 -15.02 15.59
C GLN A 334 14.71 -14.82 14.06
N GLU A 335 15.67 -14.04 13.58
CA GLU A 335 15.89 -13.85 12.16
C GLU A 335 16.23 -15.19 11.48
N MET A 336 15.44 -15.57 10.47
CA MET A 336 15.65 -16.79 9.69
C MET A 336 16.61 -16.51 8.55
N VAL A 337 17.63 -17.35 8.38
CA VAL A 337 18.61 -17.31 7.29
C VAL A 337 18.67 -18.64 6.57
N TYR A 338 19.04 -18.63 5.29
CA TYR A 338 19.22 -19.84 4.51
C TYR A 338 20.67 -20.34 4.61
N LEU A 339 20.84 -21.58 5.00
CA LEU A 339 22.14 -22.27 5.06
C LEU A 339 22.42 -22.90 3.71
N VAL A 340 23.48 -22.44 3.03
CA VAL A 340 23.80 -22.86 1.66
C VAL A 340 24.20 -24.36 1.61
N ASP A 341 25.04 -24.78 2.54
CA ASP A 341 25.59 -26.15 2.54
C ASP A 341 24.59 -27.22 3.00
N GLU A 342 23.55 -26.79 3.75
CA GLU A 342 22.55 -27.69 4.31
C GLU A 342 21.19 -27.58 3.56
N GLU A 343 21.09 -26.66 2.62
CA GLU A 343 19.88 -26.35 1.80
C GLU A 343 18.61 -26.17 2.64
N ARG A 344 18.73 -25.60 3.85
CA ARG A 344 17.62 -25.38 4.79
C ARG A 344 17.66 -24.00 5.45
N TYR A 345 16.56 -23.63 6.06
CA TYR A 345 16.48 -22.43 6.90
C TYR A 345 16.84 -22.75 8.36
N GLU A 346 17.48 -21.76 9.01
CA GLU A 346 17.73 -21.82 10.44
C GLU A 346 17.68 -20.43 11.06
N GLU A 347 17.40 -20.33 12.35
CA GLU A 347 17.51 -19.09 13.08
C GLU A 347 18.98 -18.65 13.16
N ARG A 348 19.26 -17.38 12.83
CA ARG A 348 20.65 -16.85 12.81
C ARG A 348 21.43 -17.14 14.10
N THR A 349 20.75 -17.10 15.25
CA THR A 349 21.38 -17.38 16.56
C THR A 349 21.77 -18.83 16.78
N LYS A 350 21.25 -19.76 15.98
CA LYS A 350 21.56 -21.20 16.03
C LYS A 350 22.60 -21.63 14.98
N VAL A 351 23.01 -20.68 14.12
CA VAL A 351 23.96 -20.95 13.03
C VAL A 351 25.37 -21.02 13.60
N THR A 352 26.13 -22.08 13.22
CA THR A 352 27.52 -22.25 13.61
C THR A 352 28.43 -21.21 12.96
N GLU A 353 29.46 -20.78 13.65
CA GLU A 353 30.49 -19.89 13.11
C GLU A 353 31.14 -20.49 11.85
N GLY A 354 31.31 -19.66 10.82
CA GLY A 354 31.87 -20.08 9.53
C GLY A 354 30.86 -20.67 8.53
N ALA A 355 29.59 -20.87 8.91
CA ALA A 355 28.56 -21.31 7.96
C ALA A 355 28.26 -20.27 6.88
N ARG A 356 28.07 -20.73 5.64
CA ARG A 356 27.68 -19.90 4.51
C ARG A 356 26.17 -19.66 4.55
N ILE A 357 25.77 -18.38 4.65
CA ILE A 357 24.37 -17.99 4.70
C ILE A 357 23.99 -17.08 3.54
N LEU A 358 22.73 -17.19 3.12
CA LEU A 358 22.09 -16.25 2.20
C LEU A 358 20.93 -15.56 2.90
N ASP A 359 20.78 -14.29 2.59
CA ASP A 359 19.73 -13.42 3.11
C ASP A 359 19.39 -12.35 2.06
N LEU A 360 18.09 -12.04 1.88
CA LEU A 360 17.63 -11.01 0.97
C LEU A 360 16.66 -10.08 1.69
N SER A 361 16.99 -8.80 1.69
CA SER A 361 16.10 -7.76 2.17
C SER A 361 14.99 -7.46 1.15
N GLY A 362 13.84 -6.97 1.62
CA GLY A 362 12.75 -6.54 0.74
C GLY A 362 13.16 -5.45 -0.26
N THR A 363 14.17 -4.63 0.07
CA THR A 363 14.74 -3.62 -0.84
C THR A 363 15.50 -4.29 -1.97
N GLN A 364 16.38 -5.24 -1.66
CA GLN A 364 17.10 -6.01 -2.68
C GLN A 364 16.15 -6.76 -3.61
N VAL A 365 15.11 -7.40 -3.05
CA VAL A 365 14.08 -8.06 -3.86
C VAL A 365 13.47 -7.11 -4.89
N ARG A 366 13.11 -5.89 -4.48
CA ARG A 366 12.51 -4.91 -5.40
C ARG A 366 13.51 -4.34 -6.40
N GLU A 367 14.68 -3.90 -5.95
CA GLU A 367 15.62 -3.11 -6.74
C GLU A 367 16.59 -3.96 -7.57
N GLU A 368 17.06 -5.09 -7.03
CA GLU A 368 18.07 -5.92 -7.69
C GLU A 368 17.46 -7.04 -8.52
N TYR A 369 16.28 -7.53 -8.13
CA TYR A 369 15.62 -8.62 -8.85
C TYR A 369 14.43 -8.12 -9.68
N LEU A 370 13.34 -7.70 -9.04
CA LEU A 370 12.09 -7.38 -9.76
C LEU A 370 12.25 -6.21 -10.74
N ALA A 371 12.86 -5.09 -10.30
CA ALA A 371 13.07 -3.94 -11.17
C ALA A 371 13.97 -4.22 -12.39
N ARG A 372 14.88 -5.18 -12.24
CA ARG A 372 15.81 -5.61 -13.32
C ARG A 372 15.30 -6.80 -14.12
N GLY A 373 14.12 -7.34 -13.79
CA GLY A 373 13.55 -8.52 -14.46
C GLY A 373 14.29 -9.83 -14.17
N LYS A 374 15.07 -9.89 -13.10
CA LYS A 374 15.72 -11.11 -12.65
C LYS A 374 14.73 -11.99 -11.90
N SER A 375 14.77 -13.28 -12.12
CA SER A 375 14.00 -14.25 -11.33
C SER A 375 14.48 -14.27 -9.89
N LEU A 376 13.52 -14.28 -8.95
CA LEU A 376 13.87 -14.46 -7.54
C LEU A 376 14.44 -15.87 -7.31
N PRO A 377 15.49 -16.02 -6.48
CA PRO A 377 16.10 -17.33 -6.22
C PRO A 377 15.11 -18.32 -5.58
N GLU A 378 15.17 -19.58 -5.97
CA GLU A 378 14.28 -20.62 -5.44
C GLU A 378 14.50 -20.90 -3.94
N TRP A 379 15.71 -20.68 -3.44
CA TRP A 379 15.97 -20.75 -2.00
C TRP A 379 15.21 -19.67 -1.22
N PHE A 380 14.95 -18.50 -1.83
CA PHE A 380 14.27 -17.38 -1.19
C PHE A 380 12.74 -17.49 -1.29
N THR A 381 12.21 -17.86 -2.47
CA THR A 381 10.76 -17.92 -2.68
C THR A 381 10.37 -19.04 -3.64
N ARG A 382 9.12 -19.46 -3.59
CA ARG A 382 8.55 -20.44 -4.51
C ARG A 382 8.35 -19.81 -5.89
N LYS A 383 8.46 -20.63 -6.92
CA LYS A 383 8.32 -20.21 -8.33
C LYS A 383 7.01 -19.46 -8.57
N GLU A 384 5.90 -19.98 -8.08
CA GLU A 384 4.56 -19.39 -8.23
C GLU A 384 4.47 -18.01 -7.55
N THR A 385 5.12 -17.85 -6.39
CA THR A 385 5.21 -16.55 -5.72
C THR A 385 6.06 -15.57 -6.51
N ALA A 386 7.19 -16.02 -7.08
CA ALA A 386 8.04 -15.19 -7.94
C ALA A 386 7.28 -14.72 -9.19
N GLU A 387 6.50 -15.59 -9.81
CA GLU A 387 5.66 -15.28 -10.98
C GLU A 387 4.58 -14.24 -10.63
N ILE A 388 3.86 -14.41 -9.51
CA ILE A 388 2.85 -13.45 -9.05
C ILE A 388 3.47 -12.07 -8.81
N LEU A 389 4.60 -12.01 -8.12
CA LEU A 389 5.30 -10.75 -7.85
C LEU A 389 5.84 -10.11 -9.13
N GLY A 390 6.39 -10.90 -10.05
CA GLY A 390 6.89 -10.42 -11.35
C GLY A 390 5.81 -9.82 -12.25
N GLN A 391 4.56 -10.29 -12.14
CA GLN A 391 3.42 -9.72 -12.87
C GLN A 391 3.06 -8.30 -12.38
N ILE A 392 3.17 -8.06 -11.07
CA ILE A 392 2.80 -6.78 -10.45
C ILE A 392 3.97 -5.78 -10.44
N TYR A 393 5.18 -6.29 -10.34
CA TYR A 393 6.43 -5.52 -10.41
C TYR A 393 7.21 -5.89 -11.67
N PRO A 394 6.66 -5.57 -12.88
CA PRO A 394 7.38 -5.88 -14.10
C PRO A 394 8.70 -5.11 -14.13
N PRO A 395 9.73 -5.66 -14.80
CA PRO A 395 11.00 -4.97 -14.96
C PRO A 395 10.80 -3.60 -15.62
N ARG A 396 11.70 -2.67 -15.32
CA ARG A 396 11.52 -1.27 -15.71
C ARG A 396 11.28 -1.09 -17.20
N TYR A 397 11.91 -1.89 -18.04
CA TYR A 397 11.70 -1.88 -19.51
C TYR A 397 10.31 -2.38 -19.95
N LYS A 398 9.52 -3.01 -19.06
CA LYS A 398 8.09 -3.36 -19.29
C LYS A 398 7.12 -2.35 -18.64
N GLN A 399 7.62 -1.46 -17.79
CA GLN A 399 6.78 -0.43 -17.17
C GLN A 399 6.44 0.68 -18.16
N GLY A 400 5.30 1.32 -17.96
CA GLY A 400 4.93 2.49 -18.73
C GLY A 400 5.60 3.76 -18.21
N PHE A 401 5.79 4.72 -19.10
CA PHE A 401 6.39 6.03 -18.81
C PHE A 401 5.84 7.11 -19.74
N CYS A 402 6.05 8.37 -19.36
CA CYS A 402 5.66 9.53 -20.13
C CYS A 402 6.90 10.36 -20.50
N ILE A 403 7.08 10.67 -21.77
CA ILE A 403 8.00 11.70 -22.24
C ILE A 403 7.19 12.95 -22.51
N TRP A 404 7.48 14.01 -21.78
CA TRP A 404 6.74 15.27 -21.84
C TRP A 404 7.58 16.36 -22.48
N PHE A 405 7.39 16.57 -23.79
CA PHE A 405 8.03 17.68 -24.49
C PHE A 405 7.34 19.00 -24.19
N THR A 406 8.10 19.99 -23.75
CA THR A 406 7.66 21.37 -23.55
C THR A 406 8.59 22.35 -24.25
N GLY A 407 8.11 23.53 -24.63
CA GLY A 407 8.85 24.56 -25.35
C GLY A 407 7.94 25.38 -26.27
N LEU A 408 8.46 26.45 -26.85
CA LEU A 408 7.74 27.38 -27.73
C LEU A 408 7.16 26.71 -28.98
N SER A 409 6.19 27.35 -29.62
CA SER A 409 5.72 26.93 -30.94
C SER A 409 6.88 27.00 -31.94
N GLY A 410 7.01 26.05 -32.84
CA GLY A 410 8.15 26.01 -33.78
C GLY A 410 9.51 25.59 -33.19
N ALA A 411 9.57 25.25 -31.90
CA ALA A 411 10.82 24.83 -31.23
C ALA A 411 11.34 23.45 -31.73
N GLY A 412 10.52 22.62 -32.36
CA GLY A 412 10.93 21.29 -32.86
C GLY A 412 10.39 20.11 -32.05
N LYS A 413 9.46 20.33 -31.12
CA LYS A 413 8.87 19.30 -30.27
C LYS A 413 8.26 18.12 -31.06
N SER A 414 7.32 18.40 -31.97
CA SER A 414 6.61 17.37 -32.73
C SER A 414 7.57 16.57 -33.61
N THR A 415 8.49 17.23 -34.29
CA THR A 415 9.50 16.54 -35.14
C THR A 415 10.36 15.57 -34.34
N THR A 416 10.89 16.03 -33.19
CA THR A 416 11.69 15.15 -32.31
C THR A 416 10.84 14.04 -31.71
N ALA A 417 9.60 14.34 -31.30
CA ALA A 417 8.66 13.37 -30.74
C ALA A 417 8.29 12.25 -31.74
N GLU A 418 8.08 12.58 -32.99
CA GLU A 418 7.82 11.60 -34.07
C GLU A 418 9.00 10.66 -34.29
N ILE A 419 10.25 11.19 -34.31
CA ILE A 419 11.45 10.37 -34.42
C ILE A 419 11.62 9.46 -33.20
N VAL A 420 11.45 10.00 -31.99
CA VAL A 420 11.49 9.20 -30.74
C VAL A 420 10.43 8.10 -30.77
N THR A 421 9.22 8.41 -31.29
CA THR A 421 8.15 7.41 -31.46
C THR A 421 8.62 6.27 -32.33
N SER A 422 9.21 6.56 -33.47
CA SER A 422 9.72 5.54 -34.40
C SER A 422 10.82 4.69 -33.78
N LEU A 423 11.79 5.32 -33.09
CA LEU A 423 12.88 4.62 -32.41
C LEU A 423 12.41 3.71 -31.27
N LEU A 424 11.35 4.10 -30.57
CA LEU A 424 10.76 3.27 -29.52
C LEU A 424 9.94 2.10 -30.10
N LEU A 425 9.21 2.32 -31.20
CA LEU A 425 8.48 1.27 -31.91
C LEU A 425 9.44 0.21 -32.48
N GLU A 426 10.57 0.62 -33.06
CA GLU A 426 11.63 -0.27 -33.53
C GLU A 426 12.19 -1.15 -32.41
N ARG A 427 12.22 -0.63 -31.16
CA ARG A 427 12.62 -1.37 -29.96
C ARG A 427 11.49 -2.18 -29.32
N GLY A 428 10.36 -2.34 -30.01
CA GLY A 428 9.23 -3.15 -29.56
C GLY A 428 8.36 -2.51 -28.47
N ARG A 429 8.53 -1.21 -28.19
CA ARG A 429 7.64 -0.51 -27.23
C ARG A 429 6.34 -0.10 -27.91
N GLN A 430 5.21 -0.33 -27.25
CA GLN A 430 3.94 0.28 -27.67
C GLN A 430 3.93 1.75 -27.26
N VAL A 431 3.75 2.65 -28.24
CA VAL A 431 3.85 4.09 -28.01
C VAL A 431 2.55 4.78 -28.41
N THR A 432 2.07 5.69 -27.56
CA THR A 432 1.00 6.64 -27.88
C THR A 432 1.59 8.04 -28.00
N LEU A 433 1.46 8.67 -29.16
CA LEU A 433 1.84 10.07 -29.35
C LEU A 433 0.63 10.98 -29.16
N LEU A 434 0.68 11.82 -28.15
CA LEU A 434 -0.29 12.89 -27.85
C LEU A 434 0.29 14.23 -28.33
N ASP A 435 0.25 14.46 -29.64
CA ASP A 435 0.62 15.75 -30.22
C ASP A 435 -0.51 16.78 -30.05
N GLY A 436 -0.14 18.05 -29.95
CA GLY A 436 -1.08 19.13 -29.66
C GLY A 436 -2.25 19.26 -30.65
N ASP A 437 -2.04 18.94 -31.92
CA ASP A 437 -3.08 19.03 -32.95
C ASP A 437 -4.08 17.86 -32.83
N VAL A 438 -3.56 16.64 -32.61
CA VAL A 438 -4.38 15.42 -32.39
C VAL A 438 -5.21 15.57 -31.10
N VAL A 439 -4.59 16.06 -30.05
CA VAL A 439 -5.26 16.31 -28.76
C VAL A 439 -6.38 17.32 -28.90
N ARG A 440 -6.15 18.43 -29.61
CA ARG A 440 -7.18 19.46 -29.82
C ARG A 440 -8.35 18.95 -30.63
N THR A 441 -8.14 18.04 -31.55
CA THR A 441 -9.19 17.45 -32.37
C THR A 441 -10.08 16.49 -31.56
N HIS A 442 -9.51 15.66 -30.72
CA HIS A 442 -10.22 14.54 -30.09
C HIS A 442 -10.48 14.73 -28.59
N LEU A 443 -9.47 15.18 -27.82
CA LEU A 443 -9.55 15.26 -26.36
C LEU A 443 -10.01 16.62 -25.86
N SER A 444 -9.64 17.70 -26.54
CA SER A 444 -9.84 19.07 -26.11
C SER A 444 -10.64 19.91 -27.10
N LYS A 445 -11.49 19.26 -27.90
CA LYS A 445 -12.42 19.95 -28.82
C LYS A 445 -13.31 20.92 -28.04
N GLY A 446 -13.35 22.18 -28.47
CA GLY A 446 -14.12 23.24 -27.84
C GLY A 446 -13.35 24.12 -26.85
N LEU A 447 -12.12 23.74 -26.45
CA LEU A 447 -11.25 24.63 -25.68
C LEU A 447 -10.65 25.72 -26.59
N GLY A 448 -10.61 26.95 -26.09
CA GLY A 448 -9.96 28.09 -26.70
C GLY A 448 -8.45 28.17 -26.40
N PHE A 449 -7.95 29.41 -26.31
CA PHE A 449 -6.55 29.71 -26.02
C PHE A 449 -6.39 30.60 -24.77
N SER A 450 -7.44 30.77 -23.98
CA SER A 450 -7.33 31.41 -22.66
C SER A 450 -6.37 30.62 -21.77
N ARG A 451 -5.86 31.24 -20.72
CA ARG A 451 -5.00 30.57 -19.74
C ARG A 451 -5.71 29.34 -19.16
N GLU A 452 -6.98 29.49 -18.76
CA GLU A 452 -7.80 28.42 -18.18
C GLU A 452 -8.00 27.25 -19.16
N ASP A 453 -8.27 27.55 -20.45
CA ASP A 453 -8.39 26.53 -21.47
C ASP A 453 -7.09 25.77 -21.72
N ARG A 454 -5.95 26.47 -21.67
CA ARG A 454 -4.63 25.83 -21.79
C ARG A 454 -4.33 24.93 -20.60
N ASP A 455 -4.58 25.40 -19.37
CA ASP A 455 -4.39 24.61 -18.17
C ASP A 455 -5.30 23.37 -18.21
N THR A 456 -6.56 23.54 -18.54
CA THR A 456 -7.51 22.43 -18.72
C THR A 456 -7.03 21.43 -19.78
N ASN A 457 -6.51 21.90 -20.92
CA ASN A 457 -5.96 21.04 -21.96
C ASN A 457 -4.78 20.21 -21.46
N ILE A 458 -3.83 20.84 -20.74
CA ILE A 458 -2.64 20.16 -20.21
C ILE A 458 -3.01 19.15 -19.14
N LEU A 459 -3.94 19.46 -18.24
CA LEU A 459 -4.43 18.52 -17.23
C LEU A 459 -5.14 17.31 -17.84
N ARG A 460 -5.94 17.49 -18.90
CA ARG A 460 -6.55 16.38 -19.65
C ARG A 460 -5.49 15.49 -20.29
N ILE A 461 -4.46 16.06 -20.91
CA ILE A 461 -3.32 15.32 -21.45
C ILE A 461 -2.62 14.55 -20.33
N GLY A 462 -2.34 15.20 -19.19
CA GLY A 462 -1.70 14.59 -18.02
C GLY A 462 -2.48 13.39 -17.47
N PHE A 463 -3.80 13.52 -17.38
CA PHE A 463 -4.66 12.41 -16.95
C PHE A 463 -4.58 11.21 -17.91
N VAL A 464 -4.74 11.43 -19.21
CA VAL A 464 -4.67 10.36 -20.23
C VAL A 464 -3.28 9.73 -20.26
N ALA A 465 -2.22 10.54 -20.18
CA ALA A 465 -0.85 10.06 -20.12
C ALA A 465 -0.60 9.20 -18.86
N GLY A 466 -1.16 9.60 -17.71
CA GLY A 466 -1.09 8.83 -16.47
C GLY A 466 -1.78 7.47 -16.59
N GLU A 467 -2.96 7.39 -17.21
CA GLU A 467 -3.65 6.11 -17.44
C GLU A 467 -2.85 5.18 -18.36
N ILE A 468 -2.31 5.69 -19.46
CA ILE A 468 -1.48 4.91 -20.40
C ILE A 468 -0.23 4.38 -19.70
N ALA A 469 0.47 5.24 -18.95
CA ALA A 469 1.69 4.86 -18.23
C ALA A 469 1.41 3.82 -17.13
N ARG A 470 0.31 3.94 -16.40
CA ARG A 470 -0.11 2.94 -15.39
C ARG A 470 -0.32 1.55 -15.97
N HIS A 471 -0.79 1.46 -17.21
CA HIS A 471 -1.04 0.20 -17.92
C HIS A 471 0.15 -0.30 -18.75
N GLY A 472 1.37 0.21 -18.50
CA GLY A 472 2.60 -0.27 -19.14
C GLY A 472 2.91 0.35 -20.49
N GLY A 473 2.07 1.25 -21.02
CA GLY A 473 2.29 1.94 -22.28
C GLY A 473 3.33 3.06 -22.17
N ALA A 474 4.12 3.26 -23.22
CA ALA A 474 4.92 4.47 -23.39
C ALA A 474 4.05 5.57 -24.02
N VAL A 475 4.04 6.77 -23.43
CA VAL A 475 3.29 7.91 -23.96
C VAL A 475 4.23 9.09 -24.20
N ILE A 476 4.11 9.72 -25.34
CA ILE A 476 4.86 10.92 -25.71
C ILE A 476 3.86 12.06 -25.82
N CYS A 477 4.03 13.10 -25.01
CA CYS A 477 3.20 14.30 -25.04
C CYS A 477 4.01 15.44 -25.66
N ALA A 478 3.54 16.01 -26.77
CA ALA A 478 4.19 17.12 -27.46
C ALA A 478 3.29 18.36 -27.44
N ALA A 479 3.36 19.14 -26.38
CA ALA A 479 2.55 20.35 -26.18
C ALA A 479 3.42 21.52 -25.71
N ILE A 480 3.00 22.76 -25.96
CA ILE A 480 3.72 23.95 -25.47
C ILE A 480 3.80 23.90 -23.94
N SER A 481 2.69 23.62 -23.27
CA SER A 481 2.55 23.52 -21.79
C SER A 481 3.30 24.64 -21.05
N PRO A 482 2.84 25.91 -21.20
CA PRO A 482 3.67 27.08 -20.87
C PRO A 482 3.90 27.29 -19.38
N TYR A 483 3.00 26.79 -18.50
CA TYR A 483 3.02 27.10 -17.07
C TYR A 483 3.56 25.93 -16.24
N ARG A 484 4.51 26.23 -15.35
CA ARG A 484 5.17 25.23 -14.47
C ARG A 484 4.20 24.50 -13.57
N THR A 485 3.25 25.24 -12.99
CA THR A 485 2.24 24.69 -12.08
C THR A 485 1.49 23.54 -12.73
N THR A 486 0.98 23.76 -13.93
CA THR A 486 0.19 22.78 -14.67
C THR A 486 1.01 21.58 -15.13
N ARG A 487 2.29 21.80 -15.53
CA ARG A 487 3.23 20.70 -15.81
C ARG A 487 3.50 19.84 -14.58
N ASN A 488 3.71 20.48 -13.42
CA ASN A 488 3.91 19.76 -12.17
C ASN A 488 2.69 18.95 -11.73
N GLU A 489 1.48 19.44 -12.00
CA GLU A 489 0.26 18.66 -11.76
C GLU A 489 0.16 17.47 -12.71
N ALA A 490 0.48 17.64 -14.00
CA ALA A 490 0.56 16.53 -14.95
C ALA A 490 1.60 15.49 -14.52
N ARG A 491 2.78 15.91 -14.04
CA ARG A 491 3.82 15.03 -13.48
C ARG A 491 3.28 14.20 -12.31
N LYS A 492 2.54 14.81 -11.39
CA LYS A 492 1.91 14.08 -10.27
C LYS A 492 0.88 13.04 -10.74
N MET A 493 0.11 13.34 -11.77
CA MET A 493 -0.88 12.41 -12.34
C MET A 493 -0.22 11.17 -12.97
N VAL A 494 0.92 11.35 -13.64
CA VAL A 494 1.70 10.26 -14.25
C VAL A 494 2.49 9.47 -13.20
N GLY A 495 3.06 10.16 -12.23
CA GLY A 495 4.00 9.64 -11.24
C GLY A 495 5.42 10.16 -11.48
N GLU A 496 6.07 10.63 -10.42
CA GLU A 496 7.39 11.28 -10.42
C GLU A 496 8.47 10.42 -11.10
N ASP A 497 8.46 9.12 -10.84
CA ASP A 497 9.43 8.12 -11.31
C ASP A 497 9.23 7.69 -12.77
N ARG A 498 8.09 8.05 -13.38
CA ARG A 498 7.67 7.67 -14.75
C ARG A 498 7.55 8.86 -15.69
N PHE A 499 7.77 10.08 -15.20
CA PHE A 499 7.66 11.31 -15.97
C PHE A 499 9.04 11.82 -16.34
N VAL A 500 9.29 11.99 -17.65
CA VAL A 500 10.54 12.53 -18.21
C VAL A 500 10.20 13.84 -18.91
N GLU A 501 10.50 14.98 -18.28
CA GLU A 501 10.32 16.30 -18.87
C GLU A 501 11.47 16.63 -19.82
N VAL A 502 11.12 16.89 -21.07
CA VAL A 502 12.06 17.25 -22.13
C VAL A 502 11.83 18.71 -22.52
N PHE A 503 12.72 19.57 -22.11
CA PHE A 503 12.69 20.98 -22.49
C PHE A 503 13.37 21.18 -23.84
N VAL A 504 12.59 21.61 -24.84
CA VAL A 504 13.13 21.97 -26.17
C VAL A 504 13.45 23.45 -26.16
N ASP A 505 14.72 23.75 -25.83
CA ASP A 505 15.24 25.11 -25.67
C ASP A 505 15.66 25.66 -27.02
N THR A 506 14.78 26.41 -27.63
CA THR A 506 15.00 27.08 -28.92
C THR A 506 14.72 28.57 -28.75
N PRO A 507 15.66 29.47 -29.09
CA PRO A 507 15.43 30.91 -29.06
C PRO A 507 14.20 31.32 -29.85
N ILE A 508 13.45 32.31 -29.33
CA ILE A 508 12.18 32.74 -29.93
C ILE A 508 12.38 33.25 -31.34
N GLU A 509 13.52 33.91 -31.61
CA GLU A 509 13.87 34.43 -32.95
C GLU A 509 13.96 33.31 -33.97
N ILE A 510 14.50 32.16 -33.58
CA ILE A 510 14.57 30.97 -34.43
C ILE A 510 13.20 30.33 -34.60
N CYS A 511 12.38 30.30 -33.56
CA CYS A 511 11.00 29.84 -33.64
C CYS A 511 10.17 30.70 -34.59
N GLU A 512 10.33 32.03 -34.56
CA GLU A 512 9.69 32.99 -35.48
C GLU A 512 10.16 32.84 -36.90
N GLN A 513 11.46 32.60 -37.14
CA GLN A 513 12.00 32.32 -38.48
C GLN A 513 11.42 31.05 -39.09
N ARG A 514 11.26 30.02 -38.28
CA ARG A 514 10.64 28.76 -38.71
C ARG A 514 9.15 28.89 -39.02
N ASP A 515 8.39 29.59 -38.18
CA ASP A 515 6.94 29.89 -38.21
C ASP A 515 6.09 29.01 -39.16
N VAL A 516 6.26 27.70 -39.06
CA VAL A 516 5.70 26.70 -40.02
C VAL A 516 4.18 26.82 -40.20
N LYS A 517 3.48 27.35 -39.17
CA LYS A 517 2.02 27.51 -39.19
C LYS A 517 1.58 28.96 -39.39
N GLY A 518 2.49 29.91 -39.58
CA GLY A 518 2.22 31.34 -39.74
C GLY A 518 1.63 31.99 -38.48
N LEU A 519 1.81 31.37 -37.30
CA LEU A 519 1.20 31.81 -36.06
C LEU A 519 1.90 33.01 -35.44
N TYR A 520 3.23 33.08 -35.50
CA TYR A 520 4.02 34.24 -35.06
C TYR A 520 3.69 35.47 -35.89
N ALA A 521 3.68 35.33 -37.19
CA ALA A 521 3.36 36.42 -38.12
C ALA A 521 1.95 36.99 -37.83
N ARG A 522 0.98 36.14 -37.47
CA ARG A 522 -0.39 36.57 -37.10
C ARG A 522 -0.41 37.23 -35.74
N ALA A 523 0.31 36.69 -34.75
CA ALA A 523 0.41 37.25 -33.40
C ALA A 523 1.06 38.64 -33.41
N ARG A 524 2.18 38.79 -34.12
CA ARG A 524 2.86 40.09 -34.29
C ARG A 524 2.00 41.15 -35.01
N ARG A 525 1.05 40.73 -35.82
CA ARG A 525 0.07 41.64 -36.47
C ARG A 525 -1.16 41.89 -35.56
N GLY A 526 -1.20 41.37 -34.34
CA GLY A 526 -2.36 41.51 -33.44
C GLY A 526 -3.60 40.70 -33.86
N GLN A 527 -3.49 39.76 -34.79
CA GLN A 527 -4.57 38.88 -35.25
C GLN A 527 -4.81 37.71 -34.31
N ILE A 528 -3.88 37.40 -33.46
CA ILE A 528 -3.95 36.41 -32.40
C ILE A 528 -3.48 37.11 -31.12
N THR A 529 -4.28 37.03 -30.06
CA THR A 529 -3.95 37.53 -28.72
C THR A 529 -3.68 36.38 -27.76
N GLY A 530 -2.87 36.61 -26.72
CA GLY A 530 -2.51 35.57 -25.74
C GLY A 530 -1.60 34.50 -26.36
N PHE A 531 -0.73 34.84 -27.29
CA PHE A 531 0.16 33.86 -27.93
C PHE A 531 1.44 33.68 -27.12
N THR A 532 1.71 32.44 -26.70
CA THR A 532 2.87 32.10 -25.84
C THR A 532 4.19 32.51 -26.49
N GLY A 533 4.97 33.28 -25.78
CA GLY A 533 6.24 33.83 -26.22
C GLY A 533 6.16 35.19 -26.93
N VAL A 534 4.96 35.71 -27.23
CA VAL A 534 4.75 37.06 -27.81
C VAL A 534 4.07 38.00 -26.83
N ASP A 535 2.86 37.71 -26.42
CA ASP A 535 2.05 38.47 -25.46
C ASP A 535 1.58 37.65 -24.26
N ASP A 536 1.92 36.35 -24.21
CA ASP A 536 1.71 35.49 -23.05
C ASP A 536 3.03 34.78 -22.68
N PRO A 537 3.38 34.66 -21.38
CA PRO A 537 4.68 34.13 -20.96
C PRO A 537 4.81 32.62 -21.19
N TYR A 538 6.04 32.20 -21.43
CA TYR A 538 6.48 30.80 -21.32
C TYR A 538 7.40 30.66 -20.11
N GLU A 539 7.02 29.79 -19.17
CA GLU A 539 7.80 29.52 -17.97
C GLU A 539 8.68 28.27 -18.19
N ALA A 540 9.97 28.48 -18.50
CA ALA A 540 10.92 27.38 -18.69
C ALA A 540 10.96 26.45 -17.46
N PRO A 541 11.10 25.11 -17.64
CA PRO A 541 11.29 24.18 -16.52
C PRO A 541 12.49 24.56 -15.66
N VAL A 542 12.40 24.27 -14.34
CA VAL A 542 13.50 24.53 -13.40
C VAL A 542 14.52 23.40 -13.42
N SER A 543 14.05 22.16 -13.50
CA SER A 543 14.89 20.96 -13.46
C SER A 543 14.30 19.88 -14.39
N PRO A 544 14.31 20.11 -15.70
CA PRO A 544 13.88 19.08 -16.65
C PRO A 544 14.88 17.93 -16.65
N GLU A 545 14.43 16.73 -16.92
CA GLU A 545 15.29 15.54 -17.07
C GLU A 545 16.20 15.66 -18.28
N ILE A 546 15.73 16.34 -19.35
CA ILE A 546 16.49 16.51 -20.59
C ILE A 546 16.29 17.92 -21.13
N ILE A 547 17.37 18.54 -21.60
CA ILE A 547 17.34 19.80 -22.37
C ILE A 547 17.83 19.50 -23.78
N LEU A 548 17.06 19.91 -24.78
CA LEU A 548 17.39 19.75 -26.21
C LEU A 548 17.62 21.12 -26.85
N TYR A 549 18.74 21.25 -27.56
CA TYR A 549 19.07 22.43 -28.37
C TYR A 549 18.84 22.10 -29.84
N THR A 550 18.10 22.95 -30.54
CA THR A 550 17.68 22.64 -31.94
C THR A 550 18.28 23.58 -32.99
N VAL A 551 19.23 24.43 -32.58
CA VAL A 551 19.96 25.30 -33.51
C VAL A 551 21.12 24.53 -34.13
N ASP A 552 21.92 23.87 -33.26
CA ASP A 552 23.17 23.23 -33.67
C ASP A 552 23.07 21.68 -33.72
N ILE A 553 21.98 21.13 -33.18
CA ILE A 553 21.78 19.69 -33.08
C ILE A 553 20.57 19.27 -33.94
N SER A 554 20.74 18.27 -34.79
CA SER A 554 19.65 17.78 -35.64
C SER A 554 18.54 17.10 -34.81
N PRO A 555 17.30 17.08 -35.34
CA PRO A 555 16.19 16.38 -34.67
C PRO A 555 16.48 14.89 -34.40
N GLU A 556 17.19 14.23 -35.33
CA GLU A 556 17.58 12.82 -35.20
C GLU A 556 18.57 12.61 -34.07
N GLN A 557 19.55 13.49 -33.92
CA GLN A 557 20.51 13.40 -32.82
C GLN A 557 19.82 13.70 -31.49
N ASN A 558 18.96 14.71 -31.43
CA ASN A 558 18.15 15.01 -30.26
C ASN A 558 17.26 13.83 -29.86
N ALA A 559 16.64 13.15 -30.81
CA ALA A 559 15.84 11.95 -30.55
C ALA A 559 16.68 10.81 -29.99
N ARG A 560 17.89 10.58 -30.54
CA ARG A 560 18.83 9.58 -29.98
C ARG A 560 19.27 9.91 -28.55
N ASN A 561 19.48 11.18 -28.22
CA ASN A 561 19.81 11.60 -26.86
C ASN A 561 18.67 11.28 -25.88
N VAL A 562 17.40 11.48 -26.28
CA VAL A 562 16.24 11.09 -25.49
C VAL A 562 16.19 9.57 -25.28
N VAL A 563 16.40 8.78 -26.33
CA VAL A 563 16.38 7.31 -26.23
C VAL A 563 17.54 6.80 -25.36
N ALA A 564 18.75 7.35 -25.50
CA ALA A 564 19.88 6.99 -24.66
C ALA A 564 19.61 7.26 -23.17
N PHE A 565 18.98 8.39 -22.85
CA PHE A 565 18.53 8.66 -21.48
C PHE A 565 17.52 7.61 -20.96
N LEU A 566 16.58 7.17 -21.80
CA LEU A 566 15.61 6.14 -21.44
C LEU A 566 16.27 4.76 -21.23
N GLU A 567 17.31 4.44 -22.02
CA GLU A 567 18.14 3.25 -21.86
C GLU A 567 18.91 3.29 -20.53
N GLU A 568 19.56 4.42 -20.20
CA GLU A 568 20.25 4.62 -18.93
C GLU A 568 19.31 4.47 -17.73
N ARG A 569 18.08 4.98 -17.84
CA ARG A 569 17.04 4.85 -16.81
C ARG A 569 16.36 3.47 -16.80
N GLY A 570 16.68 2.59 -17.75
CA GLY A 570 16.14 1.23 -17.86
C GLY A 570 14.71 1.14 -18.40
N PHE A 571 14.13 2.21 -18.94
CA PHE A 571 12.81 2.19 -19.56
C PHE A 571 12.80 1.50 -20.93
N VAL A 572 13.95 1.41 -21.55
CA VAL A 572 14.16 0.81 -22.87
C VAL A 572 15.40 -0.07 -22.79
N LEU A 573 15.38 -1.21 -23.47
CA LEU A 573 16.57 -2.06 -23.60
C LEU A 573 17.53 -1.48 -24.64
N PRO A 574 18.85 -1.64 -24.47
CA PRO A 574 19.85 -1.27 -25.45
C PRO A 574 19.60 -1.95 -26.82
N GLU A 575 20.04 -1.30 -27.86
CA GLU A 575 19.92 -1.82 -29.24
C GLU A 575 20.61 -3.19 -29.37
N GLY A 576 19.92 -4.18 -29.93
CA GLY A 576 20.43 -5.55 -30.08
C GLY A 576 20.11 -6.50 -28.92
N GLN A 577 19.64 -6.02 -27.78
CA GLN A 577 19.06 -6.87 -26.74
C GLN A 577 17.56 -7.06 -26.99
N GLY A 578 17.22 -7.83 -28.02
CA GLY A 578 15.84 -8.07 -28.44
C GLY A 578 15.05 -8.84 -27.37
N TRP A 579 13.73 -8.68 -27.41
CA TRP A 579 12.73 -9.47 -26.70
C TRP A 579 12.99 -10.98 -26.93
N ARG A 580 13.75 -11.61 -26.06
CA ARG A 580 13.66 -13.05 -25.86
C ARG A 580 12.71 -13.24 -24.69
N ASP A 581 11.48 -13.63 -24.99
CA ASP A 581 10.58 -14.26 -24.01
C ASP A 581 11.29 -15.56 -23.61
N ASN A 582 12.09 -15.49 -22.55
CA ASN A 582 12.75 -16.66 -21.99
C ASN A 582 11.73 -17.43 -21.12
N GLY A 583 10.77 -18.02 -21.78
CA GLY A 583 10.11 -19.22 -21.33
C GLY A 583 10.97 -20.42 -21.74
N GLY A 584 12.01 -20.73 -21.00
CA GLY A 584 12.84 -21.91 -21.24
C GLY A 584 14.34 -21.60 -21.11
N GLU A 585 14.95 -22.20 -20.14
CA GLU A 585 16.36 -22.55 -19.94
C GLU A 585 17.39 -21.45 -20.26
N HIS A 586 17.82 -20.74 -19.22
CA HIS A 586 19.10 -20.05 -19.22
C HIS A 586 20.19 -21.02 -18.82
N GLU A 587 21.01 -21.45 -19.80
CA GLU A 587 22.39 -21.80 -19.53
C GLU A 587 23.09 -20.60 -18.88
N SER A 588 23.61 -20.82 -17.68
CA SER A 588 24.40 -19.89 -16.91
C SER A 588 25.67 -19.50 -17.68
N GLN A 589 25.69 -18.34 -18.31
CA GLN A 589 26.96 -17.65 -18.52
C GLN A 589 27.31 -16.94 -17.21
N ASP A 590 28.31 -17.49 -16.55
CA ASP A 590 29.01 -16.94 -15.39
C ASP A 590 29.52 -15.52 -15.69
N VAL A 591 28.72 -14.52 -15.40
CA VAL A 591 29.20 -13.18 -15.12
C VAL A 591 29.22 -13.10 -13.61
N GLY A 592 30.43 -13.12 -13.00
CA GLY A 592 30.64 -13.07 -11.58
C GLY A 592 29.87 -11.93 -10.91
N VAL A 593 28.66 -12.24 -10.49
CA VAL A 593 27.88 -11.43 -9.56
C VAL A 593 28.29 -11.96 -8.19
N GLU A 594 28.92 -11.10 -7.38
CA GLU A 594 29.08 -11.34 -5.96
C GLU A 594 27.73 -11.75 -5.41
N THR A 595 27.51 -13.06 -5.29
CA THR A 595 26.42 -13.62 -4.50
C THR A 595 26.63 -13.06 -3.11
N GLY A 596 25.58 -12.48 -2.50
CA GLY A 596 25.65 -11.90 -1.16
C GLY A 596 25.89 -12.96 -0.08
N GLU A 597 26.86 -13.84 -0.32
CA GLU A 597 27.35 -14.84 0.65
C GLU A 597 27.99 -14.08 1.81
N LYS A 598 27.41 -14.24 2.98
CA LYS A 598 27.96 -13.70 4.22
C LYS A 598 28.51 -14.87 5.03
N VAL A 599 29.76 -14.78 5.43
CA VAL A 599 30.34 -15.69 6.42
C VAL A 599 30.01 -15.13 7.80
N VAL A 600 29.46 -15.95 8.68
CA VAL A 600 29.15 -15.56 10.05
C VAL A 600 30.47 -15.37 10.82
N SER A 601 30.81 -14.12 11.16
CA SER A 601 31.85 -13.79 12.13
C SER A 601 31.18 -13.22 13.38
N ASN A 602 31.56 -13.73 14.54
CA ASN A 602 31.19 -13.10 15.81
C ASN A 602 32.00 -11.81 15.97
N ALA A 603 31.34 -10.66 15.87
CA ALA A 603 31.85 -9.38 16.33
C ALA A 603 30.87 -8.79 17.35
#